data_44aac0005ab8ce3a19955752efcb0cac
#
_entry.id   44aac0005ab8ce3a19955752efcb0cac
#
_cell.length_a   1.000
_cell.length_b   1.000
_cell.length_c   1.000
_cell.angle_alpha   90.00
_cell.angle_beta   90.00
_cell.angle_gamma   90.00
#
_symmetry.space_group_name_H-M   'P 1'
#
loop_
_entity.id
_entity.type
_entity.pdbx_description
1 polymer ?
#
loop_
_entity_poly.entity_id
_entity_poly.type
_entity_poly.pdbx_seq_one_letter_code
_entity_poly.pdbx_strand_id
1 'polypeptide(L)'
;MTTATEPLSSRARHVVGIDLGTSHTVVAHAPLDGSAPISLLAIPQRTASGEVDTHPLLPSVRYQAAVGELPADALALPWPALAATDAAPAIVGRYARELGAAVPGRVVASAKSWLSHAGVDRSAPILPWGASEGPGSVAKISPLLASASYLAHVRAAWDAQHPEAPLAQQRVVLTVPASFDEG
;
A
#
# COMPACT_ATOMS: atom_id res chain seq x y z
N MET A 1 -34.08 14.63 -18.11
CA MET A 1 -33.65 14.89 -16.72
C MET A 1 -32.16 14.67 -16.66
N THR A 2 -31.37 15.75 -16.71
CA THR A 2 -29.91 15.70 -16.68
C THR A 2 -29.50 15.65 -15.22
N THR A 3 -29.04 14.50 -14.76
CA THR A 3 -28.43 14.38 -13.42
C THR A 3 -27.09 15.10 -13.47
N ALA A 4 -27.05 16.31 -12.92
CA ALA A 4 -25.80 17.01 -12.69
C ALA A 4 -24.94 16.16 -11.74
N THR A 5 -23.82 15.64 -12.25
CA THR A 5 -22.80 15.00 -11.40
C THR A 5 -22.20 16.10 -10.53
N GLU A 6 -22.54 16.13 -9.25
CA GLU A 6 -21.91 17.05 -8.31
C GLU A 6 -20.39 16.86 -8.34
N PRO A 7 -19.61 17.94 -8.28
CA PRO A 7 -18.15 17.84 -8.25
C PRO A 7 -17.73 17.04 -7.01
N LEU A 8 -16.74 16.14 -7.17
CA LEU A 8 -16.22 15.26 -6.12
C LEU A 8 -15.91 15.99 -4.80
N SER A 9 -15.54 17.27 -4.88
CA SER A 9 -15.25 18.12 -3.71
C SER A 9 -16.46 18.42 -2.82
N SER A 10 -17.69 18.31 -3.31
CA SER A 10 -18.92 18.57 -2.53
C SER A 10 -19.32 17.40 -1.64
N ARG A 11 -18.78 16.20 -1.90
CA ARG A 11 -19.05 14.97 -1.14
C ARG A 11 -17.96 14.62 -0.11
N ALA A 12 -16.82 15.29 -0.15
CA ALA A 12 -15.72 15.02 0.77
C ALA A 12 -16.12 15.41 2.20
N ARG A 13 -15.95 14.46 3.13
CA ARG A 13 -16.16 14.65 4.56
C ARG A 13 -14.87 14.84 5.33
N HIS A 14 -13.75 14.37 4.77
CA HIS A 14 -12.44 14.38 5.42
C HIS A 14 -11.36 14.98 4.51
N VAL A 15 -10.37 15.60 5.13
CA VAL A 15 -9.04 15.75 4.54
C VAL A 15 -8.18 14.60 5.03
N VAL A 16 -7.47 13.94 4.11
CA VAL A 16 -6.64 12.77 4.38
C VAL A 16 -5.23 13.02 3.84
N GLY A 17 -4.26 13.11 4.73
CA GLY A 17 -2.85 13.23 4.39
C GLY A 17 -2.19 11.85 4.41
N ILE A 18 -1.52 11.47 3.34
CA ILE A 18 -0.78 10.21 3.22
C ILE A 18 0.69 10.54 3.03
N ASP A 19 1.54 10.13 3.97
CA ASP A 19 2.99 10.12 3.79
C ASP A 19 3.42 8.73 3.32
N LEU A 20 3.72 8.63 2.03
CA LEU A 20 4.33 7.43 1.45
C LEU A 20 5.83 7.47 1.74
N GLY A 21 6.23 7.06 2.95
CA GLY A 21 7.62 7.05 3.37
C GLY A 21 8.42 5.87 2.82
N THR A 22 9.75 6.00 2.81
CA THR A 22 10.67 4.91 2.38
C THR A 22 10.59 3.70 3.33
N SER A 23 10.44 3.96 4.63
CA SER A 23 10.39 2.91 5.67
C SER A 23 8.96 2.57 6.10
N HIS A 24 8.09 3.57 6.20
CA HIS A 24 6.71 3.43 6.63
C HIS A 24 5.80 4.36 5.86
N THR A 25 4.59 3.90 5.60
CA THR A 25 3.48 4.73 5.13
C THR A 25 2.59 5.08 6.32
N VAL A 26 2.22 6.36 6.42
CA VAL A 26 1.41 6.90 7.52
C VAL A 26 0.23 7.68 6.94
N VAL A 27 -0.91 7.59 7.61
CA VAL A 27 -2.11 8.33 7.21
C VAL A 27 -2.60 9.16 8.39
N ALA A 28 -2.75 10.45 8.18
CA ALA A 28 -3.41 11.36 9.10
C ALA A 28 -4.69 11.91 8.47
N HIS A 29 -5.72 12.11 9.26
CA HIS A 29 -6.98 12.64 8.76
C HIS A 29 -7.69 13.53 9.78
N ALA A 30 -8.57 14.39 9.26
CA ALA A 30 -9.51 15.17 10.07
C ALA A 30 -10.82 15.36 9.31
N PRO A 31 -11.96 15.49 10.01
CA PRO A 31 -13.21 15.93 9.42
C PRO A 31 -13.09 17.35 8.87
N LEU A 32 -13.70 17.61 7.72
CA LEU A 32 -13.67 18.95 7.09
C LEU A 32 -14.53 19.99 7.81
N ASP A 33 -15.47 19.54 8.62
CA ASP A 33 -16.33 20.41 9.45
C ASP A 33 -15.66 20.85 10.77
N GLY A 34 -14.43 20.40 11.03
CA GLY A 34 -13.70 20.72 12.25
C GLY A 34 -14.24 20.07 13.53
N SER A 35 -15.10 19.07 13.41
CA SER A 35 -15.75 18.39 14.56
C SER A 35 -14.79 17.55 15.42
N ALA A 36 -13.60 17.23 14.90
CA ALA A 36 -12.56 16.50 15.61
C ALA A 36 -11.14 16.95 15.21
N PRO A 37 -10.14 16.77 16.08
CA PRO A 37 -8.75 17.04 15.77
C PRO A 37 -8.19 16.06 14.73
N ILE A 38 -7.00 16.39 14.21
CA ILE A 38 -6.23 15.47 13.37
C ILE A 38 -5.89 14.20 14.15
N SER A 39 -6.14 13.06 13.55
CA SER A 39 -5.82 11.74 14.10
C SER A 39 -5.10 10.86 13.09
N LEU A 40 -4.39 9.84 13.58
CA LEU A 40 -3.77 8.84 12.72
C LEU A 40 -4.75 7.71 12.44
N LEU A 41 -4.78 7.25 11.20
CA LEU A 41 -5.52 6.05 10.83
C LEU A 41 -4.84 4.82 11.44
N ALA A 42 -5.60 4.03 12.18
CA ALA A 42 -5.17 2.71 12.64
C ALA A 42 -5.33 1.73 11.48
N ILE A 43 -4.22 1.30 10.86
CA ILE A 43 -4.20 0.48 9.65
C ILE A 43 -4.15 -1.00 10.04
N PRO A 44 -5.22 -1.79 9.78
CA PRO A 44 -5.19 -3.23 9.94
C PRO A 44 -4.16 -3.84 8.99
N GLN A 45 -3.29 -4.67 9.51
CA GLN A 45 -2.25 -5.35 8.74
C GLN A 45 -1.94 -6.71 9.37
N ARG A 46 -1.45 -7.62 8.57
CA ARG A 46 -1.02 -8.92 9.07
C ARG A 46 0.22 -8.75 9.94
N THR A 47 0.23 -9.43 11.07
CA THR A 47 1.38 -9.53 11.98
C THR A 47 2.02 -10.90 11.95
N ALA A 48 1.22 -11.95 11.70
CA ALA A 48 1.66 -13.32 11.47
C ALA A 48 0.69 -14.05 10.53
N SER A 49 0.92 -15.32 10.26
CA SER A 49 -0.02 -16.16 9.50
C SER A 49 -1.36 -16.26 10.23
N GLY A 50 -2.44 -15.81 9.58
CA GLY A 50 -3.78 -15.80 10.17
C GLY A 50 -4.02 -14.72 11.24
N GLU A 51 -3.03 -13.90 11.56
CA GLU A 51 -3.15 -12.84 12.56
C GLU A 51 -3.18 -11.46 11.91
N VAL A 52 -4.15 -10.63 12.34
CA VAL A 52 -4.29 -9.24 11.92
C VAL A 52 -4.37 -8.35 13.16
N ASP A 53 -3.59 -7.29 13.18
CA ASP A 53 -3.64 -6.26 14.20
C ASP A 53 -3.59 -4.87 13.56
N THR A 54 -3.95 -3.84 14.31
CA THR A 54 -4.03 -2.45 13.81
C THR A 54 -2.90 -1.59 14.35
N HIS A 55 -2.23 -0.89 13.44
CA HIS A 55 -1.12 0.00 13.82
C HIS A 55 -1.17 1.30 13.02
N PRO A 56 -0.70 2.44 13.57
CA PRO A 56 -0.66 3.72 12.85
C PRO A 56 0.44 3.76 11.77
N LEU A 57 1.41 2.85 11.82
CA LEU A 57 2.52 2.78 10.88
C LEU A 57 2.43 1.49 10.06
N LEU A 58 2.31 1.62 8.74
CA LEU A 58 2.42 0.52 7.80
C LEU A 58 3.85 0.45 7.26
N PRO A 59 4.66 -0.57 7.60
CA PRO A 59 5.96 -0.74 6.96
C PRO A 59 5.84 -0.74 5.44
N SER A 60 6.63 0.10 4.75
CA SER A 60 6.68 0.17 3.28
C SER A 60 7.51 -1.00 2.74
N VAL A 61 7.04 -2.20 3.03
CA VAL A 61 7.66 -3.49 2.70
C VAL A 61 6.61 -4.39 2.05
N ARG A 62 7.01 -5.04 0.98
CA ARG A 62 6.20 -6.05 0.28
C ARG A 62 7.00 -7.36 0.20
N TYR A 63 6.36 -8.48 0.48
CA TYR A 63 6.90 -9.82 0.30
C TYR A 63 6.23 -10.48 -0.91
N GLN A 64 7.05 -11.00 -1.81
CA GLN A 64 6.63 -11.75 -2.99
C GLN A 64 6.63 -13.24 -2.65
N ALA A 65 5.47 -13.79 -2.31
CA ALA A 65 5.35 -15.21 -2.02
C ALA A 65 5.46 -16.03 -3.32
N ALA A 66 6.09 -17.18 -3.24
CA ALA A 66 6.02 -18.16 -4.32
C ALA A 66 4.62 -18.81 -4.36
N VAL A 67 4.26 -19.37 -5.51
CA VAL A 67 2.99 -20.07 -5.64
C VAL A 67 2.94 -21.25 -4.67
N GLY A 68 1.90 -21.27 -3.83
CA GLY A 68 1.69 -22.34 -2.84
C GLY A 68 2.55 -22.22 -1.56
N GLU A 69 3.36 -21.18 -1.41
CA GLU A 69 4.19 -20.96 -0.21
C GLU A 69 3.36 -20.61 1.01
N LEU A 70 2.32 -19.83 0.83
CA LEU A 70 1.45 -19.37 1.91
C LEU A 70 0.03 -19.92 1.72
N PRO A 71 -0.61 -20.40 2.79
CA PRO A 71 -2.00 -20.80 2.73
C PRO A 71 -2.91 -19.58 2.50
N ALA A 72 -4.10 -19.82 1.97
CA ALA A 72 -5.03 -18.76 1.59
C ALA A 72 -5.47 -17.87 2.79
N ASP A 73 -5.59 -18.46 3.97
CA ASP A 73 -5.93 -17.77 5.22
C ASP A 73 -4.81 -16.82 5.67
N ALA A 74 -3.53 -17.16 5.40
CA ALA A 74 -2.43 -16.23 5.63
C ALA A 74 -2.54 -14.94 4.82
N LEU A 75 -3.39 -14.92 3.79
CA LEU A 75 -3.64 -13.76 2.94
C LEU A 75 -4.89 -12.97 3.33
N ALA A 76 -5.71 -13.46 4.26
CA ALA A 76 -6.95 -12.80 4.66
C ALA A 76 -6.70 -11.47 5.38
N LEU A 77 -7.53 -10.47 5.08
CA LEU A 77 -7.61 -9.16 5.73
C LEU A 77 -9.10 -8.86 6.02
N PRO A 78 -9.41 -7.88 6.88
CA PRO A 78 -10.80 -7.54 7.22
C PRO A 78 -11.64 -6.97 6.05
N TRP A 79 -11.15 -7.03 4.85
CA TRP A 79 -11.83 -6.61 3.62
C TRP A 79 -11.62 -7.65 2.51
N PRO A 80 -12.47 -7.67 1.48
CA PRO A 80 -12.29 -8.54 0.32
C PRO A 80 -10.93 -8.30 -0.34
N ALA A 81 -10.30 -9.38 -0.82
CA ALA A 81 -9.09 -9.24 -1.60
C ALA A 81 -9.33 -8.25 -2.74
N LEU A 82 -8.47 -7.24 -2.84
CA LEU A 82 -8.47 -6.37 -4.01
C LEU A 82 -8.25 -7.27 -5.22
N ALA A 83 -9.06 -7.09 -6.27
CA ALA A 83 -8.90 -7.85 -7.51
C ALA A 83 -7.42 -7.78 -7.91
N ALA A 84 -6.77 -8.94 -7.90
CA ALA A 84 -5.34 -9.00 -8.16
C ALA A 84 -5.10 -8.52 -9.59
N THR A 85 -4.46 -7.38 -9.71
CA THR A 85 -3.94 -6.91 -11.01
C THR A 85 -2.67 -7.66 -11.39
N ASP A 86 -2.06 -8.35 -10.42
CA ASP A 86 -0.84 -9.14 -10.59
C ASP A 86 -1.04 -10.58 -10.11
N ALA A 87 -0.56 -11.55 -10.88
CA ALA A 87 -0.74 -12.97 -10.67
C ALA A 87 -0.07 -13.55 -9.39
N ALA A 88 0.78 -12.79 -8.70
CA ALA A 88 1.50 -13.27 -7.53
C ALA A 88 0.89 -12.74 -6.23
N PRO A 89 0.58 -13.63 -5.25
CA PRO A 89 0.13 -13.19 -3.95
C PRO A 89 1.21 -12.37 -3.26
N ALA A 90 0.83 -11.21 -2.72
CA ALA A 90 1.75 -10.32 -2.03
C ALA A 90 1.24 -9.97 -0.64
N ILE A 91 2.18 -9.88 0.28
CA ILE A 91 1.94 -9.39 1.63
C ILE A 91 2.60 -8.03 1.77
N VAL A 92 1.92 -7.10 2.43
CA VAL A 92 2.40 -5.75 2.70
C VAL A 92 2.44 -5.53 4.21
N GLY A 93 3.39 -4.73 4.69
CA GLY A 93 3.44 -4.31 6.09
C GLY A 93 4.29 -5.22 6.98
N ARG A 94 3.84 -5.41 8.22
CA ARG A 94 4.62 -6.08 9.28
C ARG A 94 4.97 -7.51 8.95
N TYR A 95 4.01 -8.30 8.53
CA TYR A 95 4.25 -9.71 8.20
C TYR A 95 5.16 -9.87 6.98
N ALA A 96 5.08 -8.96 5.99
CA ALA A 96 6.03 -8.91 4.88
C ALA A 96 7.48 -8.71 5.37
N ARG A 97 7.67 -7.87 6.38
CA ARG A 97 8.98 -7.64 6.98
C ARG A 97 9.51 -8.86 7.74
N GLU A 98 8.64 -9.57 8.46
CA GLU A 98 9.01 -10.81 9.14
C GLU A 98 9.41 -11.91 8.16
N LEU A 99 8.58 -12.19 7.16
CA LEU A 99 8.88 -13.16 6.12
C LEU A 99 10.18 -12.81 5.39
N GLY A 100 10.39 -11.51 5.15
CA GLY A 100 11.60 -11.02 4.51
C GLY A 100 12.86 -11.17 5.33
N ALA A 101 12.78 -11.18 6.64
CA ALA A 101 13.92 -11.49 7.51
C ALA A 101 14.36 -12.94 7.35
N ALA A 102 13.41 -13.86 7.10
CA ALA A 102 13.69 -15.28 6.86
C ALA A 102 14.13 -15.54 5.40
N VAL A 103 13.55 -14.83 4.42
CA VAL A 103 13.84 -15.02 2.97
C VAL A 103 14.09 -13.65 2.30
N PRO A 104 15.29 -13.05 2.47
CA PRO A 104 15.58 -11.70 1.98
C PRO A 104 15.42 -11.52 0.47
N GLY A 105 15.68 -12.56 -0.32
CA GLY A 105 15.55 -12.52 -1.79
C GLY A 105 14.12 -12.32 -2.31
N ARG A 106 13.11 -12.33 -1.45
CA ARG A 106 11.70 -12.16 -1.80
C ARG A 106 11.10 -10.86 -1.29
N VAL A 107 11.92 -10.03 -0.64
CA VAL A 107 11.48 -8.76 -0.05
C VAL A 107 11.71 -7.60 -1.00
N VAL A 108 10.68 -6.79 -1.14
CA VAL A 108 10.75 -5.44 -1.74
C VAL A 108 10.67 -4.43 -0.59
N ALA A 109 11.79 -3.83 -0.27
CA ALA A 109 11.87 -2.71 0.65
C ALA A 109 12.33 -1.45 -0.09
N SER A 110 12.03 -0.28 0.49
CA SER A 110 12.48 1.02 -0.06
C SER A 110 12.09 1.27 -1.52
N ALA A 111 10.95 0.73 -1.97
CA ALA A 111 10.47 0.91 -3.35
C ALA A 111 10.40 2.38 -3.76
N LYS A 112 10.03 3.28 -2.82
CA LYS A 112 10.00 4.73 -3.04
C LYS A 112 11.34 5.29 -3.51
N SER A 113 12.46 4.81 -2.97
CA SER A 113 13.80 5.29 -3.37
C SER A 113 14.11 4.99 -4.84
N TRP A 114 13.57 3.90 -5.37
CA TRP A 114 13.72 3.55 -6.78
C TRP A 114 12.91 4.44 -7.72
N LEU A 115 11.83 5.07 -7.23
CA LEU A 115 11.02 6.00 -8.03
C LEU A 115 11.79 7.28 -8.40
N SER A 116 12.75 7.69 -7.58
CA SER A 116 13.60 8.87 -7.80
C SER A 116 14.98 8.53 -8.37
N HIS A 117 15.27 7.27 -8.70
CA HIS A 117 16.57 6.87 -9.21
C HIS A 117 16.68 7.12 -10.72
N ALA A 118 17.53 8.07 -11.12
CA ALA A 118 17.65 8.55 -12.50
C ALA A 118 18.08 7.47 -13.54
N GLY A 119 18.72 6.39 -13.10
CA GLY A 119 19.23 5.31 -13.98
C GLY A 119 18.29 4.11 -14.10
N VAL A 120 17.03 4.20 -13.59
CA VAL A 120 16.14 3.06 -13.51
C VAL A 120 14.79 3.38 -14.15
N ASP A 121 14.31 2.46 -15.00
CA ASP A 121 12.92 2.49 -15.43
C ASP A 121 12.02 2.06 -14.27
N ARG A 122 11.29 3.04 -13.71
CA ARG A 122 10.40 2.86 -12.57
C ARG A 122 9.21 1.94 -12.88
N SER A 123 8.93 1.68 -14.15
CA SER A 123 7.87 0.79 -14.63
C SER A 123 8.37 -0.63 -14.93
N ALA A 124 9.69 -0.83 -15.02
CA ALA A 124 10.26 -2.15 -15.27
C ALA A 124 10.21 -3.05 -14.02
N PRO A 125 9.94 -4.37 -14.16
CA PRO A 125 9.87 -5.32 -13.06
C PRO A 125 11.28 -5.69 -12.57
N ILE A 126 11.88 -4.87 -11.73
CA ILE A 126 13.27 -5.01 -11.24
C ILE A 126 13.38 -5.45 -9.78
N LEU A 127 12.28 -5.42 -9.01
CA LEU A 127 12.29 -5.73 -7.57
C LEU A 127 11.67 -7.11 -7.28
N PRO A 128 12.21 -7.88 -6.33
CA PRO A 128 13.37 -7.60 -5.48
C PRO A 128 14.66 -7.48 -6.29
N TRP A 129 15.49 -6.47 -5.95
CA TRP A 129 16.77 -6.27 -6.61
C TRP A 129 17.76 -7.39 -6.25
N GLY A 130 18.46 -7.92 -7.24
CA GLY A 130 19.44 -9.00 -7.02
C GLY A 130 18.84 -10.36 -6.68
N ALA A 131 17.51 -10.53 -6.74
CA ALA A 131 16.89 -11.84 -6.60
C ALA A 131 17.41 -12.80 -7.67
N SER A 132 17.78 -14.01 -7.22
CA SER A 132 18.27 -15.07 -8.12
C SER A 132 17.16 -15.51 -9.08
N GLU A 133 17.52 -15.78 -10.33
CA GLU A 133 16.65 -16.44 -11.30
C GLU A 133 16.84 -17.96 -11.22
N GLY A 134 15.75 -18.71 -11.26
CA GLY A 134 15.80 -20.17 -11.20
C GLY A 134 14.64 -20.80 -10.45
N PRO A 135 14.71 -22.12 -10.15
CA PRO A 135 13.66 -22.80 -9.40
C PRO A 135 13.42 -22.13 -8.05
N GLY A 136 12.16 -21.76 -7.77
CA GLY A 136 11.78 -21.04 -6.55
C GLY A 136 11.95 -19.52 -6.63
N SER A 137 12.34 -18.97 -7.77
CA SER A 137 12.30 -17.51 -7.99
C SER A 137 10.86 -16.99 -7.93
N VAL A 138 10.73 -15.72 -7.57
CA VAL A 138 9.43 -15.02 -7.54
C VAL A 138 9.35 -14.02 -8.68
N ALA A 139 8.14 -13.74 -9.13
CA ALA A 139 7.91 -12.71 -10.13
C ALA A 139 8.41 -11.36 -9.60
N LYS A 140 9.21 -10.67 -10.40
CA LYS A 140 9.64 -9.31 -10.10
C LYS A 140 8.49 -8.33 -10.30
N ILE A 141 8.53 -7.24 -9.55
CA ILE A 141 7.57 -6.14 -9.65
C ILE A 141 8.30 -4.83 -9.90
N SER A 142 7.63 -3.87 -10.51
CA SER A 142 8.18 -2.54 -10.70
C SER A 142 8.16 -1.72 -9.40
N PRO A 143 9.07 -0.74 -9.23
CA PRO A 143 9.01 0.21 -8.12
C PRO A 143 7.66 0.93 -8.01
N LEU A 144 7.07 1.27 -9.15
CA LEU A 144 5.76 1.91 -9.23
C LEU A 144 4.66 1.02 -8.64
N LEU A 145 4.54 -0.23 -9.10
CA LEU A 145 3.53 -1.17 -8.62
C LEU A 145 3.76 -1.58 -7.16
N ALA A 146 5.01 -1.72 -6.73
CA ALA A 146 5.32 -1.98 -5.32
C ALA A 146 4.84 -0.82 -4.43
N SER A 147 5.10 0.43 -4.81
CA SER A 147 4.63 1.62 -4.09
C SER A 147 3.11 1.74 -4.13
N ALA A 148 2.49 1.47 -5.28
CA ALA A 148 1.04 1.46 -5.43
C ALA A 148 0.36 0.42 -4.52
N SER A 149 1.02 -0.72 -4.24
CA SER A 149 0.47 -1.74 -3.33
C SER A 149 0.32 -1.26 -1.89
N TYR A 150 1.19 -0.37 -1.41
CA TYR A 150 1.05 0.25 -0.08
C TYR A 150 -0.15 1.19 -0.05
N LEU A 151 -0.33 2.00 -1.09
CA LEU A 151 -1.47 2.92 -1.20
C LEU A 151 -2.80 2.16 -1.37
N ALA A 152 -2.78 1.06 -2.12
CA ALA A 152 -3.94 0.18 -2.27
C ALA A 152 -4.36 -0.43 -0.91
N HIS A 153 -3.39 -0.86 -0.10
CA HIS A 153 -3.63 -1.36 1.25
C HIS A 153 -4.24 -0.26 2.16
N VAL A 154 -3.68 0.94 2.14
CA VAL A 154 -4.20 2.11 2.86
C VAL A 154 -5.63 2.42 2.44
N ARG A 155 -5.90 2.44 1.13
CA ARG A 155 -7.25 2.68 0.60
C ARG A 155 -8.24 1.65 1.10
N ALA A 156 -7.89 0.36 1.03
CA ALA A 156 -8.77 -0.70 1.50
C ALA A 156 -9.03 -0.62 3.01
N ALA A 157 -8.00 -0.29 3.80
CA ALA A 157 -8.13 -0.07 5.24
C ALA A 157 -9.04 1.12 5.56
N TRP A 158 -8.93 2.22 4.83
CA TRP A 158 -9.79 3.38 4.96
C TRP A 158 -11.24 3.03 4.59
N ASP A 159 -11.45 2.47 3.41
CA ASP A 159 -12.79 2.17 2.88
C ASP A 159 -13.55 1.18 3.79
N ALA A 160 -12.83 0.22 4.41
CA ALA A 160 -13.41 -0.69 5.38
C ALA A 160 -13.85 -0.01 6.69
N GLN A 161 -13.10 1.00 7.14
CA GLN A 161 -13.42 1.75 8.37
C GLN A 161 -14.40 2.89 8.12
N HIS A 162 -14.51 3.38 6.89
CA HIS A 162 -15.35 4.51 6.50
C HIS A 162 -16.23 4.17 5.29
N PRO A 163 -17.12 3.18 5.38
CA PRO A 163 -17.91 2.71 4.21
C PRO A 163 -18.78 3.82 3.60
N GLU A 164 -19.25 4.79 4.42
CA GLU A 164 -20.06 5.93 3.97
C GLU A 164 -19.23 7.10 3.42
N ALA A 165 -17.89 7.00 3.50
CA ALA A 165 -16.96 8.05 3.10
C ALA A 165 -15.69 7.47 2.46
N PRO A 166 -15.81 6.71 1.34
CA PRO A 166 -14.69 6.03 0.72
C PRO A 166 -13.57 7.01 0.33
N LEU A 167 -12.32 6.56 0.40
CA LEU A 167 -11.13 7.39 0.20
C LEU A 167 -11.14 8.15 -1.13
N ALA A 168 -11.64 7.51 -2.18
CA ALA A 168 -11.76 8.12 -3.51
C ALA A 168 -12.66 9.38 -3.56
N GLN A 169 -13.50 9.60 -2.54
CA GLN A 169 -14.39 10.77 -2.42
C GLN A 169 -13.84 11.82 -1.46
N GLN A 170 -12.70 11.58 -0.81
CA GLN A 170 -12.14 12.49 0.18
C GLN A 170 -11.13 13.47 -0.46
N ARG A 171 -10.76 14.51 0.29
CA ARG A 171 -9.65 15.39 -0.07
C ARG A 171 -8.35 14.71 0.34
N VAL A 172 -7.65 14.11 -0.63
CA VAL A 172 -6.40 13.39 -0.37
C VAL A 172 -5.20 14.27 -0.73
N VAL A 173 -4.25 14.34 0.20
CA VAL A 173 -2.93 14.96 0.01
C VAL A 173 -1.89 13.86 0.15
N LEU A 174 -1.16 13.59 -0.91
CA LEU A 174 -0.06 12.63 -0.91
C LEU A 174 1.27 13.38 -0.88
N THR A 175 2.10 13.11 0.12
CA THR A 175 3.46 13.67 0.16
C THR A 175 4.39 12.85 -0.70
N VAL A 176 5.10 13.53 -1.60
CA VAL A 176 6.12 12.93 -2.46
C VAL A 176 7.44 13.70 -2.31
N PRO A 177 8.60 13.06 -2.53
CA PRO A 177 9.88 13.78 -2.56
C PRO A 177 9.89 14.87 -3.62
N ALA A 178 10.59 15.98 -3.35
CA ALA A 178 10.79 17.06 -4.31
C ALA A 178 11.56 16.62 -5.59
N SER A 179 12.21 15.47 -5.54
CA SER A 179 12.91 14.85 -6.68
C SER A 179 12.02 14.00 -7.58
N PHE A 180 10.71 13.91 -7.30
CA PHE A 180 9.80 13.28 -8.24
C PHE A 180 9.53 14.25 -9.38
N ASP A 181 9.92 13.85 -10.60
CA ASP A 181 9.61 14.61 -11.81
C ASP A 181 8.08 14.61 -12.05
N GLU A 182 7.58 15.74 -12.52
CA GLU A 182 6.27 15.84 -13.16
C GLU A 182 6.37 15.18 -14.55
N GLY A 183 6.41 13.84 -14.58
CA GLY A 183 6.52 13.08 -15.81
C GLY A 183 5.17 12.73 -16.41
#